data_49db6005400043cc04310224f55af62a
#
_entry.id   49db6005400043cc04310224f55af62a
#
_cell.length_a   1.000
_cell.length_b   1.000
_cell.length_c   1.000
_cell.angle_alpha   90.00
_cell.angle_beta   90.00
_cell.angle_gamma   90.00
#
_symmetry.space_group_name_H-M   'P 1'
#
loop_
_entity.id
_entity.type
_entity.pdbx_description
1 polymer ?
#
loop_
_entity_poly.entity_id
_entity_poly.type
_entity_poly.pdbx_seq_one_letter_code
_entity_poly.pdbx_strand_id
1 'polypeptide(L)'
;MKIYRAKSINENVVKSHIDSQEDLILECENFSNEEFEKINLALRLYVESLGKEYIFDYLSYCMKELITNAEKSNSKRIYFDKINLDIKDAEQYSQGMKNFKNDTMVDFEAYGNIQRSKGYYVRIVFEIRNEFFNIHVKNNVEILDEELKTIEERKKMAKEFKTVDEAMSIVLNNPEGSGLGIIISALML
;
A
#
# COMPACT_ATOMS: atom_id res chain seq x y z
N MET A 1 -4.29 -5.14 -21.92
CA MET A 1 -4.61 -4.75 -20.54
C MET A 1 -4.30 -3.26 -20.39
N LYS A 2 -5.29 -2.44 -20.04
CA LYS A 2 -5.17 -0.98 -19.94
C LYS A 2 -4.87 -0.58 -18.50
N ILE A 3 -3.88 0.32 -18.31
CA ILE A 3 -3.51 0.88 -17.01
C ILE A 3 -4.01 2.33 -17.00
N TYR A 4 -4.75 2.69 -15.95
CA TYR A 4 -5.26 4.04 -15.76
C TYR A 4 -4.49 4.74 -14.64
N ARG A 5 -4.25 6.05 -14.80
CA ARG A 5 -3.75 6.86 -13.68
C ARG A 5 -4.85 7.01 -12.63
N ALA A 6 -4.54 6.76 -11.37
CA ALA A 6 -5.52 6.77 -10.30
C ALA A 6 -6.33 8.07 -10.27
N LYS A 7 -5.69 9.24 -10.37
CA LYS A 7 -6.37 10.55 -10.37
C LYS A 7 -7.34 10.78 -11.52
N SER A 8 -7.21 10.05 -12.63
CA SER A 8 -8.06 10.25 -13.82
C SER A 8 -9.24 9.28 -13.91
N ILE A 9 -9.39 8.37 -12.93
CA ILE A 9 -10.48 7.39 -12.93
C ILE A 9 -11.83 8.07 -12.66
N ASN A 10 -12.88 7.58 -13.28
CA ASN A 10 -14.26 8.00 -13.05
C ASN A 10 -15.20 6.80 -12.98
N GLU A 11 -16.43 7.02 -12.50
CA GLU A 11 -17.42 5.97 -12.30
C GLU A 11 -17.69 5.14 -13.56
N ASN A 12 -17.80 5.78 -14.72
CA ASN A 12 -18.16 5.08 -15.96
C ASN A 12 -17.09 4.04 -16.34
N VAL A 13 -15.80 4.38 -16.16
CA VAL A 13 -14.71 3.44 -16.40
C VAL A 13 -14.77 2.29 -15.40
N VAL A 14 -14.97 2.57 -14.12
CA VAL A 14 -15.06 1.51 -13.08
C VAL A 14 -16.24 0.59 -13.37
N LYS A 15 -17.44 1.15 -13.61
CA LYS A 15 -18.65 0.37 -13.93
C LYS A 15 -18.46 -0.50 -15.18
N SER A 16 -17.82 0.04 -16.23
CA SER A 16 -17.51 -0.75 -17.43
C SER A 16 -16.63 -1.97 -17.15
N HIS A 17 -15.64 -1.84 -16.25
CA HIS A 17 -14.78 -2.97 -15.84
C HIS A 17 -15.54 -3.98 -14.98
N ILE A 18 -16.43 -3.53 -14.09
CA ILE A 18 -17.30 -4.41 -13.30
C ILE A 18 -18.21 -5.21 -14.22
N ASP A 19 -18.89 -4.54 -15.16
CA ASP A 19 -19.86 -5.15 -16.08
C ASP A 19 -19.19 -6.15 -17.03
N SER A 20 -17.97 -5.84 -17.50
CA SER A 20 -17.20 -6.74 -18.40
C SER A 20 -16.42 -7.82 -17.65
N GLN A 21 -16.34 -7.75 -16.32
CA GLN A 21 -15.51 -8.61 -15.47
C GLN A 21 -14.02 -8.59 -15.88
N GLU A 22 -13.56 -7.47 -16.40
CA GLU A 22 -12.15 -7.25 -16.71
C GLU A 22 -11.42 -6.62 -15.53
N ASP A 23 -10.13 -6.96 -15.36
CA ASP A 23 -9.30 -6.37 -14.31
C ASP A 23 -9.20 -4.85 -14.49
N LEU A 24 -9.48 -4.08 -13.43
CA LEU A 24 -9.22 -2.65 -13.38
C LEU A 24 -7.84 -2.41 -12.74
N ILE A 25 -6.93 -1.78 -13.48
CA ILE A 25 -5.59 -1.47 -13.01
C ILE A 25 -5.42 0.04 -12.88
N LEU A 26 -5.18 0.48 -11.65
CA LEU A 26 -4.89 1.87 -11.33
C LEU A 26 -3.41 2.01 -10.96
N GLU A 27 -2.75 3.03 -11.50
CA GLU A 27 -1.36 3.37 -11.16
C GLU A 27 -1.35 4.69 -10.38
N CYS A 28 -0.74 4.68 -9.20
CA CYS A 28 -0.52 5.85 -8.36
C CYS A 28 0.69 6.63 -8.87
N GLU A 29 0.59 7.95 -8.87
CA GLU A 29 1.70 8.84 -9.20
C GLU A 29 2.46 9.29 -7.94
N ASN A 30 1.75 9.73 -6.90
CA ASN A 30 2.34 10.27 -5.65
C ASN A 30 1.52 9.88 -4.42
N PHE A 31 0.55 9.00 -4.53
CA PHE A 31 -0.40 8.64 -3.50
C PHE A 31 -0.95 9.85 -2.70
N SER A 32 -1.41 10.86 -3.44
CA SER A 32 -2.07 12.04 -2.87
C SER A 32 -3.45 11.71 -2.31
N ASN A 33 -4.01 12.62 -1.50
CA ASN A 33 -5.39 12.47 -1.03
C ASN A 33 -6.38 12.36 -2.19
N GLU A 34 -6.16 13.11 -3.29
CA GLU A 34 -7.00 13.03 -4.49
C GLU A 34 -6.96 11.63 -5.11
N GLU A 35 -5.76 11.04 -5.25
CA GLU A 35 -5.62 9.68 -5.77
C GLU A 35 -6.30 8.67 -4.85
N PHE A 36 -6.15 8.81 -3.53
CA PHE A 36 -6.79 7.93 -2.57
C PHE A 36 -8.32 8.01 -2.65
N GLU A 37 -8.90 9.20 -2.79
CA GLU A 37 -10.35 9.36 -3.00
C GLU A 37 -10.83 8.67 -4.29
N LYS A 38 -10.06 8.76 -5.36
CA LYS A 38 -10.37 8.08 -6.62
C LYS A 38 -10.26 6.56 -6.53
N ILE A 39 -9.28 6.05 -5.81
CA ILE A 39 -9.13 4.61 -5.54
C ILE A 39 -10.29 4.12 -4.67
N ASN A 40 -10.68 4.89 -3.65
CA ASN A 40 -11.84 4.58 -2.81
C ASN A 40 -13.17 4.62 -3.59
N LEU A 41 -13.31 5.52 -4.57
CA LEU A 41 -14.45 5.51 -5.47
C LEU A 41 -14.55 4.17 -6.22
N ALA A 42 -13.43 3.68 -6.75
CA ALA A 42 -13.40 2.38 -7.41
C ALA A 42 -13.77 1.26 -6.43
N LEU A 43 -13.14 1.22 -5.25
CA LEU A 43 -13.44 0.22 -4.22
C LEU A 43 -14.93 0.21 -3.85
N ARG A 44 -15.51 1.40 -3.63
CA ARG A 44 -16.93 1.54 -3.28
C ARG A 44 -17.84 0.92 -4.33
N LEU A 45 -17.62 1.23 -5.61
CA LEU A 45 -18.42 0.71 -6.70
C LEU A 45 -18.30 -0.83 -6.82
N TYR A 46 -17.11 -1.38 -6.58
CA TYR A 46 -16.92 -2.84 -6.55
C TYR A 46 -17.69 -3.50 -5.40
N VAL A 47 -17.58 -3.00 -4.17
CA VAL A 47 -18.28 -3.60 -3.02
C VAL A 47 -19.79 -3.43 -3.11
N GLU A 48 -20.27 -2.31 -3.65
CA GLU A 48 -21.69 -2.07 -3.95
C GLU A 48 -22.21 -3.07 -4.98
N SER A 49 -21.48 -3.29 -6.07
CA SER A 49 -21.86 -4.27 -7.11
C SER A 49 -21.97 -5.70 -6.59
N LEU A 50 -21.26 -6.00 -5.49
CA LEU A 50 -21.27 -7.31 -4.84
C LEU A 50 -22.25 -7.39 -3.65
N GLY A 51 -22.96 -6.29 -3.29
CA GLY A 51 -23.82 -6.23 -2.11
C GLY A 51 -23.04 -6.39 -0.79
N LYS A 52 -21.80 -5.84 -0.74
CA LYS A 52 -20.86 -5.98 0.38
C LYS A 52 -20.40 -4.63 0.95
N GLU A 53 -21.26 -3.62 0.92
CA GLU A 53 -20.94 -2.24 1.35
C GLU A 53 -20.42 -2.19 2.79
N TYR A 54 -20.86 -3.11 3.64
CA TYR A 54 -20.48 -3.19 5.05
C TYR A 54 -18.99 -3.46 5.29
N ILE A 55 -18.26 -3.98 4.27
CA ILE A 55 -16.80 -4.21 4.40
C ILE A 55 -15.96 -3.05 3.83
N PHE A 56 -16.59 -1.99 3.28
CA PHE A 56 -15.89 -0.91 2.60
C PHE A 56 -14.81 -0.25 3.46
N ASP A 57 -15.15 0.15 4.68
CA ASP A 57 -14.23 0.88 5.55
C ASP A 57 -13.00 0.03 5.91
N TYR A 58 -13.19 -1.26 6.16
CA TYR A 58 -12.11 -2.21 6.44
C TYR A 58 -11.18 -2.37 5.23
N LEU A 59 -11.74 -2.60 4.05
CA LEU A 59 -10.95 -2.75 2.82
C LEU A 59 -10.23 -1.46 2.45
N SER A 60 -10.88 -0.29 2.61
CA SER A 60 -10.30 1.02 2.38
C SER A 60 -9.07 1.24 3.28
N TYR A 61 -9.19 0.92 4.58
CA TYR A 61 -8.08 0.99 5.52
C TYR A 61 -6.92 0.07 5.10
N CYS A 62 -7.20 -1.21 4.89
CA CYS A 62 -6.19 -2.19 4.48
C CYS A 62 -5.48 -1.78 3.18
N MET A 63 -6.24 -1.33 2.19
CA MET A 63 -5.72 -0.87 0.92
C MET A 63 -4.80 0.35 1.08
N LYS A 64 -5.20 1.34 1.89
CA LYS A 64 -4.39 2.51 2.21
C LYS A 64 -3.04 2.11 2.80
N GLU A 65 -3.04 1.20 3.77
CA GLU A 65 -1.82 0.70 4.42
C GLU A 65 -0.90 -0.03 3.43
N LEU A 66 -1.47 -0.88 2.58
CA LEU A 66 -0.69 -1.60 1.56
C LEU A 66 -0.06 -0.65 0.55
N ILE A 67 -0.81 0.36 0.07
CA ILE A 67 -0.30 1.38 -0.87
C ILE A 67 0.81 2.18 -0.19
N THR A 68 0.59 2.64 1.05
CA THR A 68 1.60 3.39 1.82
C THR A 68 2.88 2.58 2.02
N ASN A 69 2.78 1.27 2.28
CA ASN A 69 3.94 0.40 2.41
C ASN A 69 4.69 0.23 1.08
N ALA A 70 3.96 0.11 -0.04
CA ALA A 70 4.55 0.03 -1.37
C ALA A 70 5.29 1.33 -1.75
N GLU A 71 4.70 2.49 -1.47
CA GLU A 71 5.33 3.81 -1.67
C GLU A 71 6.57 4.00 -0.79
N LYS A 72 6.50 3.61 0.49
CA LYS A 72 7.66 3.64 1.39
C LYS A 72 8.79 2.74 0.89
N SER A 73 8.45 1.56 0.35
CA SER A 73 9.43 0.64 -0.21
C SER A 73 10.16 1.26 -1.41
N ASN A 74 9.44 1.91 -2.34
CA ASN A 74 10.04 2.66 -3.44
C ASN A 74 10.92 3.81 -2.94
N SER A 75 10.41 4.60 -1.97
CA SER A 75 11.11 5.75 -1.41
C SER A 75 12.42 5.36 -0.70
N LYS A 76 12.45 4.20 -0.03
CA LYS A 76 13.69 3.69 0.58
C LYS A 76 14.80 3.51 -0.45
N ARG A 77 14.52 2.91 -1.62
CA ARG A 77 15.52 2.71 -2.68
C ARG A 77 16.10 4.04 -3.15
N ILE A 78 15.24 5.05 -3.33
CA ILE A 78 15.68 6.40 -3.72
C ILE A 78 16.53 7.04 -2.63
N TYR A 79 16.10 6.93 -1.38
CA TYR A 79 16.81 7.49 -0.23
C TYR A 79 18.21 6.91 -0.07
N PHE A 80 18.31 5.58 -0.11
CA PHE A 80 19.60 4.88 0.03
C PHE A 80 20.56 5.20 -1.11
N ASP A 81 20.06 5.30 -2.35
CA ASP A 81 20.85 5.80 -3.49
C ASP A 81 21.35 7.22 -3.23
N LYS A 82 20.51 8.11 -2.70
CA LYS A 82 20.84 9.51 -2.43
C LYS A 82 21.93 9.67 -1.37
N ILE A 83 21.92 8.83 -0.35
CA ILE A 83 22.92 8.86 0.74
C ILE A 83 24.12 7.93 0.50
N ASN A 84 24.19 7.28 -0.67
CA ASN A 84 25.27 6.34 -1.05
C ASN A 84 25.50 5.20 -0.05
N LEU A 85 24.40 4.63 0.48
CA LEU A 85 24.44 3.43 1.32
C LEU A 85 23.85 2.24 0.55
N ASP A 86 24.43 1.06 0.75
CA ASP A 86 23.89 -0.18 0.19
C ASP A 86 22.69 -0.64 1.03
N ILE A 87 21.51 -0.60 0.42
CA ILE A 87 20.25 -1.02 1.06
C ILE A 87 20.22 -2.54 1.36
N LYS A 88 21.07 -3.34 0.72
CA LYS A 88 21.18 -4.80 0.92
C LYS A 88 22.16 -5.17 2.04
N ASP A 89 23.02 -4.24 2.46
CA ASP A 89 23.91 -4.43 3.59
C ASP A 89 23.20 -4.13 4.91
N ALA A 90 23.16 -5.07 5.84
CA ALA A 90 22.37 -4.96 7.08
C ALA A 90 22.81 -3.81 8.00
N GLU A 91 24.13 -3.51 8.08
CA GLU A 91 24.64 -2.41 8.90
C GLU A 91 24.27 -1.07 8.27
N GLN A 92 24.50 -0.91 6.96
CA GLN A 92 24.15 0.29 6.22
C GLN A 92 22.65 0.50 6.18
N TYR A 93 21.85 -0.57 6.06
CA TYR A 93 20.39 -0.51 6.19
C TYR A 93 19.97 0.06 7.55
N SER A 94 20.51 -0.50 8.64
CA SER A 94 20.24 0.00 10.00
C SER A 94 20.66 1.47 10.16
N GLN A 95 21.80 1.86 9.61
CA GLN A 95 22.29 3.24 9.63
C GLN A 95 21.37 4.18 8.87
N GLY A 96 20.99 3.86 7.63
CA GLY A 96 20.12 4.68 6.79
C GLY A 96 18.73 4.84 7.39
N MET A 97 18.15 3.78 7.95
CA MET A 97 16.80 3.80 8.51
C MET A 97 16.65 4.72 9.74
N LYS A 98 17.71 5.07 10.46
CA LYS A 98 17.66 5.99 11.61
C LYS A 98 17.09 7.36 11.25
N ASN A 99 17.43 7.87 10.07
CA ASN A 99 17.01 9.21 9.62
C ASN A 99 15.97 9.18 8.49
N PHE A 100 15.71 8.00 7.91
CA PHE A 100 14.84 7.85 6.75
C PHE A 100 13.51 8.60 6.88
N LYS A 101 12.81 8.46 8.02
CA LYS A 101 11.51 9.09 8.24
C LYS A 101 11.61 10.61 8.21
N ASN A 102 12.59 11.17 8.92
CA ASN A 102 12.76 12.62 9.02
C ASN A 102 13.16 13.24 7.67
N ASP A 103 14.09 12.59 6.97
CA ASP A 103 14.65 13.09 5.71
C ASP A 103 13.67 12.96 4.53
N THR A 104 12.77 11.96 4.56
CA THR A 104 11.79 11.73 3.49
C THR A 104 10.49 12.49 3.68
N MET A 105 10.10 12.83 4.92
CA MET A 105 8.89 13.63 5.19
C MET A 105 9.00 15.08 4.72
N VAL A 106 10.21 15.61 4.59
CA VAL A 106 10.45 17.03 4.22
C VAL A 106 10.20 17.30 2.74
N ASP A 107 10.26 16.26 1.88
CA ASP A 107 10.22 16.48 0.42
C ASP A 107 9.48 15.35 -0.33
N PHE A 108 8.26 15.05 0.14
CA PHE A 108 7.45 13.95 -0.39
C PHE A 108 7.18 14.08 -1.91
N GLU A 109 6.97 15.30 -2.41
CA GLU A 109 6.71 15.56 -3.83
C GLU A 109 7.95 15.28 -4.71
N ALA A 110 9.14 15.65 -4.23
CA ALA A 110 10.38 15.34 -4.94
C ALA A 110 10.62 13.82 -5.03
N TYR A 111 10.32 13.06 -3.98
CA TYR A 111 10.41 11.60 -4.03
C TYR A 111 9.47 11.00 -5.08
N GLY A 112 8.24 11.49 -5.20
CA GLY A 112 7.29 11.05 -6.23
C GLY A 112 7.81 11.33 -7.65
N ASN A 113 8.43 12.51 -7.89
CA ASN A 113 9.05 12.85 -9.17
C ASN A 113 10.22 11.91 -9.50
N ILE A 114 11.07 11.60 -8.52
CA ILE A 114 12.19 10.68 -8.69
C ILE A 114 11.68 9.25 -8.94
N GLN A 115 10.66 8.79 -8.22
CA GLN A 115 10.04 7.48 -8.47
C GLN A 115 9.65 7.32 -9.94
N ARG A 116 8.93 8.31 -10.48
CA ARG A 116 8.52 8.30 -11.90
C ARG A 116 9.71 8.27 -12.84
N SER A 117 10.72 9.10 -12.62
CA SER A 117 11.91 9.16 -13.48
C SER A 117 12.72 7.86 -13.48
N LYS A 118 12.68 7.11 -12.37
CA LYS A 118 13.32 5.78 -12.24
C LYS A 118 12.41 4.63 -12.71
N GLY A 119 11.18 4.93 -13.14
CA GLY A 119 10.20 3.93 -13.56
C GLY A 119 9.62 3.09 -12.42
N TYR A 120 9.72 3.56 -11.17
CA TYR A 120 9.04 2.93 -10.05
C TYR A 120 7.54 3.23 -10.10
N TYR A 121 6.73 2.24 -9.74
CA TYR A 121 5.28 2.40 -9.69
C TYR A 121 4.66 1.71 -8.47
N VAL A 122 3.46 2.16 -8.12
CA VAL A 122 2.52 1.40 -7.28
C VAL A 122 1.23 1.23 -8.07
N ARG A 123 0.80 -0.02 -8.25
CA ARG A 123 -0.42 -0.38 -8.97
C ARG A 123 -1.39 -1.09 -8.06
N ILE A 124 -2.65 -0.71 -8.17
CA ILE A 124 -3.78 -1.38 -7.53
C ILE A 124 -4.55 -2.11 -8.62
N VAL A 125 -4.79 -3.40 -8.43
CA VAL A 125 -5.59 -4.22 -9.33
C VAL A 125 -6.84 -4.65 -8.60
N PHE A 126 -8.00 -4.29 -9.15
CA PHE A 126 -9.30 -4.79 -8.74
C PHE A 126 -9.70 -5.90 -9.70
N GLU A 127 -9.97 -7.08 -9.16
CA GLU A 127 -10.22 -8.29 -9.93
C GLU A 127 -11.38 -9.09 -9.32
N ILE A 128 -12.32 -9.52 -10.15
CA ILE A 128 -13.36 -10.48 -9.75
C ILE A 128 -13.08 -11.78 -10.51
N ARG A 129 -12.73 -12.84 -9.78
CA ARG A 129 -12.53 -14.19 -10.35
C ARG A 129 -13.17 -15.25 -9.49
N ASN A 130 -13.92 -16.15 -10.10
CA ASN A 130 -14.54 -17.30 -9.42
C ASN A 130 -15.35 -16.87 -8.18
N GLU A 131 -16.11 -15.78 -8.27
CA GLU A 131 -16.91 -15.18 -7.20
C GLU A 131 -16.08 -14.52 -6.06
N PHE A 132 -14.76 -14.51 -6.17
CA PHE A 132 -13.89 -13.80 -5.25
C PHE A 132 -13.55 -12.40 -5.78
N PHE A 133 -13.65 -11.42 -4.89
CA PHE A 133 -13.12 -10.09 -5.14
C PHE A 133 -11.72 -9.97 -4.57
N ASN A 134 -10.75 -9.73 -5.44
CA ASN A 134 -9.34 -9.62 -5.09
C ASN A 134 -8.85 -8.18 -5.30
N ILE A 135 -8.08 -7.69 -4.35
CA ILE A 135 -7.36 -6.41 -4.44
C ILE A 135 -5.87 -6.71 -4.34
N HIS A 136 -5.12 -6.39 -5.38
CA HIS A 136 -3.67 -6.52 -5.37
C HIS A 136 -3.02 -5.14 -5.36
N VAL A 137 -2.10 -4.93 -4.43
CA VAL A 137 -1.21 -3.77 -4.44
C VAL A 137 0.19 -4.25 -4.84
N LYS A 138 0.72 -3.70 -5.93
CA LYS A 138 1.97 -4.12 -6.55
C LYS A 138 2.90 -2.93 -6.74
N ASN A 139 4.15 -3.10 -6.39
CA ASN A 139 5.25 -2.23 -6.79
C ASN A 139 6.31 -3.07 -7.54
N ASN A 140 7.25 -2.41 -8.20
CA ASN A 140 8.26 -3.09 -9.03
C ASN A 140 9.67 -3.08 -8.43
N VAL A 141 9.77 -2.91 -7.12
CA VAL A 141 11.04 -3.07 -6.42
C VAL A 141 11.13 -4.45 -5.77
N GLU A 142 12.33 -5.01 -5.75
CA GLU A 142 12.59 -6.26 -5.06
C GLU A 142 12.37 -6.09 -3.55
N ILE A 143 11.71 -7.06 -2.91
CA ILE A 143 11.58 -7.08 -1.46
C ILE A 143 12.93 -7.40 -0.83
N LEU A 144 13.29 -6.68 0.23
CA LEU A 144 14.52 -6.94 0.99
C LEU A 144 14.28 -8.00 2.07
N ASP A 145 15.32 -8.72 2.45
CA ASP A 145 15.22 -9.73 3.51
C ASP A 145 14.72 -9.11 4.83
N GLU A 146 15.18 -7.91 5.18
CA GLU A 146 14.73 -7.18 6.37
C GLU A 146 13.25 -6.76 6.28
N GLU A 147 12.78 -6.40 5.09
CA GLU A 147 11.36 -6.08 4.86
C GLU A 147 10.51 -7.35 4.97
N LEU A 148 10.95 -8.46 4.37
CA LEU A 148 10.26 -9.74 4.43
C LEU A 148 10.17 -10.24 5.88
N LYS A 149 11.27 -10.22 6.61
CA LYS A 149 11.34 -10.58 8.03
C LYS A 149 10.35 -9.75 8.85
N THR A 150 10.31 -8.43 8.65
CA THR A 150 9.36 -7.56 9.33
C THR A 150 7.90 -7.94 9.03
N ILE A 151 7.57 -8.23 7.78
CA ILE A 151 6.23 -8.66 7.38
C ILE A 151 5.85 -9.98 8.08
N GLU A 152 6.75 -10.96 8.10
CA GLU A 152 6.50 -12.24 8.74
C GLU A 152 6.34 -12.13 10.25
N GLU A 153 7.16 -11.30 10.91
CA GLU A 153 7.03 -11.02 12.34
C GLU A 153 5.67 -10.37 12.65
N ARG A 154 5.23 -9.39 11.85
CA ARG A 154 3.92 -8.74 12.02
C ARG A 154 2.75 -9.70 11.78
N LYS A 155 2.86 -10.59 10.78
CA LYS A 155 1.86 -11.65 10.58
C LYS A 155 1.79 -12.63 11.75
N LYS A 156 2.93 -12.96 12.37
CA LYS A 156 2.94 -13.80 13.59
C LYS A 156 2.27 -13.07 14.75
N MET A 157 2.63 -11.81 14.99
CA MET A 157 2.00 -10.99 16.03
C MET A 157 0.49 -10.88 15.85
N ALA A 158 0.01 -10.74 14.61
CA ALA A 158 -1.44 -10.67 14.35
C ALA A 158 -2.20 -11.89 14.88
N LYS A 159 -1.58 -13.07 14.88
CA LYS A 159 -2.21 -14.31 15.40
C LYS A 159 -2.36 -14.33 16.91
N GLU A 160 -1.67 -13.46 17.63
CA GLU A 160 -1.74 -13.35 19.09
C GLU A 160 -2.93 -12.50 19.56
N PHE A 161 -3.50 -11.69 18.65
CA PHE A 161 -4.63 -10.81 18.95
C PHE A 161 -5.96 -11.48 18.55
N LYS A 162 -6.98 -11.26 19.37
CA LYS A 162 -8.34 -11.75 19.10
C LYS A 162 -9.21 -10.70 18.38
N THR A 163 -8.87 -9.42 18.55
CA THR A 163 -9.63 -8.31 17.99
C THR A 163 -8.70 -7.21 17.50
N VAL A 164 -9.22 -6.38 16.58
CA VAL A 164 -8.53 -5.18 16.09
C VAL A 164 -8.29 -4.17 17.22
N ASP A 165 -9.25 -4.02 18.13
CA ASP A 165 -9.14 -3.10 19.27
C ASP A 165 -8.00 -3.48 20.22
N GLU A 166 -7.80 -4.77 20.46
CA GLU A 166 -6.68 -5.29 21.25
C GLU A 166 -5.34 -4.95 20.57
N ALA A 167 -5.22 -5.18 19.26
CA ALA A 167 -4.03 -4.84 18.49
C ALA A 167 -3.75 -3.33 18.52
N MET A 168 -4.77 -2.48 18.35
CA MET A 168 -4.65 -1.03 18.41
C MET A 168 -4.15 -0.53 19.75
N SER A 169 -4.64 -1.07 20.86
CA SER A 169 -4.25 -0.63 22.21
C SER A 169 -2.77 -0.85 22.51
N ILE A 170 -2.18 -1.91 21.96
CA ILE A 170 -0.77 -2.25 22.16
C ILE A 170 0.15 -1.44 21.24
N VAL A 171 -0.26 -1.23 19.99
CA VAL A 171 0.58 -0.55 19.00
C VAL A 171 0.58 0.98 19.17
N LEU A 172 -0.50 1.58 19.66
CA LEU A 172 -0.55 3.00 20.01
C LEU A 172 0.48 3.37 21.09
N ASN A 173 0.86 2.41 21.92
CA ASN A 173 1.90 2.59 22.94
C ASN A 173 3.33 2.36 22.42
N ASN A 174 3.50 2.02 21.12
CA ASN A 174 4.80 1.74 20.53
C ASN A 174 5.21 2.90 19.59
N PRO A 175 6.21 3.73 19.95
CA PRO A 175 6.54 4.97 19.24
C PRO A 175 7.08 4.74 17.81
N GLU A 176 7.44 3.52 17.45
CA GLU A 176 7.94 3.18 16.12
C GLU A 176 6.83 3.02 15.06
N GLY A 177 5.56 3.11 15.44
CA GLY A 177 4.37 3.42 14.60
C GLY A 177 4.18 2.69 13.28
N SER A 178 5.00 1.73 12.90
CA SER A 178 4.93 1.09 11.61
C SER A 178 4.74 -0.42 11.73
N GLY A 179 3.69 -0.91 11.15
CA GLY A 179 3.36 -2.32 11.11
C GLY A 179 1.95 -2.65 11.64
N LEU A 180 1.26 -1.66 12.21
CA LEU A 180 -0.12 -1.79 12.62
C LEU A 180 -1.02 -2.16 11.45
N GLY A 181 -0.79 -1.55 10.30
CA GLY A 181 -1.55 -1.84 9.08
C GLY A 181 -1.47 -3.29 8.64
N ILE A 182 -0.28 -3.91 8.71
CA ILE A 182 -0.12 -5.33 8.38
C ILE A 182 -0.87 -6.21 9.41
N ILE A 183 -0.77 -5.87 10.70
CA ILE A 183 -1.44 -6.59 11.78
C ILE A 183 -2.95 -6.50 11.61
N ILE A 184 -3.48 -5.27 11.45
CA ILE A 184 -4.92 -5.03 11.26
C ILE A 184 -5.42 -5.72 10.00
N SER A 185 -4.69 -5.59 8.86
CA SER A 185 -5.06 -6.25 7.62
C SER A 185 -5.11 -7.78 7.78
N ALA A 186 -4.17 -8.36 8.54
CA ALA A 186 -4.15 -9.79 8.80
C ALA A 186 -5.24 -10.27 9.78
N LEU A 187 -5.77 -9.36 10.62
CA LEU A 187 -6.89 -9.66 11.54
C LEU A 187 -8.26 -9.50 10.86
N MET A 188 -8.34 -8.70 9.81
CA MET A 188 -9.58 -8.38 9.09
C MET A 188 -9.86 -9.33 7.93
N LEU A 189 -8.86 -10.08 7.46
CA LEU A 189 -8.95 -11.04 6.36
C LEU A 189 -8.99 -12.48 6.88
#